data_8230d93867cdc7e3d4fa22b2077199c5
#
_entry.id   8230d93867cdc7e3d4fa22b2077199c5
#
_cell.length_a   1.000
_cell.length_b   1.000
_cell.length_c   1.000
_cell.angle_alpha   90.00
_cell.angle_beta   90.00
_cell.angle_gamma   90.00
#
_symmetry.space_group_name_H-M   'P 1'
#
loop_
_entity.id
_entity.type
_entity.pdbx_description
1 polymer ?
#
loop_
_entity_poly.entity_id
_entity_poly.type
_entity_poly.pdbx_seq_one_letter_code
_entity_poly.pdbx_strand_id
1 'polypeptide(L)'
;MTFVLFLLVVLSLDQCMGQIIDIGDVWEIKCPQGCTCEIQKYSDLSLHQWAGTNRNNNQDIPPSDDVDFNMDNPMAHELLKIATCVIVDNPEELLAKLPSDIQVLTLLESGSGDVDILLQAAAFQRFTELISLDVQGLDYSDPSMKEANNRTERGGVILASDAMYPLGPTLLYLNLERVKLSNLNLPNKGKANLVIKPMNSQETKTIDESQMSASNTSQHKGHRLIFLSQQNNEDKEILPYNLYKQELEGYRENVELFAALGALTHLRVYDCALKDISWHMFDGLNSLLYLSLEKNSLKFIPEFCFYGTPNLRSLSLAGNELLTLKCVDLAGLLLLEHLDLRQNNLTFLSELSFPPFPALVSADFTDNPLDSIFPSTFEIMNTTIKLYVGGAAAKLKLQKNSLLGLRRAEILHMYNLEIPVLERFILQGVPSLTHLKMRGIVSSIDFDAFVDLANLLDLDLSNCHIQRISMDAFYGLEKVGRIDLSNNDFEAIPPGLFTAQQQKELREIILTGNKLTSLPLDFFRNLRLPNKQTRVQNIRLDDNPWDCACTMVTWNPNLVNRNKETAPRCSTPKRLQNWGVFYALRKGGLQCRGPKKRYIRKFLKTRSFDEDNNIS
;
A
#
# COMPACT_ATOMS: atom_id res chain seq x y z
N MET A 1 -16.11 32.45 15.54
CA MET A 1 -16.59 32.46 14.13
C MET A 1 -16.98 31.08 13.61
N THR A 2 -16.48 30.01 14.17
CA THR A 2 -16.80 28.61 13.80
C THR A 2 -18.16 28.12 14.31
N PHE A 3 -18.66 28.65 15.41
CA PHE A 3 -19.98 28.28 15.96
C PHE A 3 -21.16 28.81 15.12
N VAL A 4 -20.96 29.90 14.40
CA VAL A 4 -21.99 30.49 13.52
C VAL A 4 -22.09 29.75 12.19
N LEU A 5 -21.00 29.10 11.74
CA LEU A 5 -21.03 28.27 10.53
C LEU A 5 -21.78 26.94 10.77
N PHE A 6 -21.68 26.37 11.96
CA PHE A 6 -22.40 25.12 12.31
C PHE A 6 -23.92 25.34 12.38
N LEU A 7 -24.37 26.49 12.89
CA LEU A 7 -25.80 26.82 12.93
C LEU A 7 -26.36 27.14 11.52
N LEU A 8 -25.55 27.67 10.61
CA LEU A 8 -25.97 27.95 9.22
C LEU A 8 -26.06 26.67 8.36
N VAL A 9 -25.27 25.65 8.67
CA VAL A 9 -25.37 24.32 8.00
C VAL A 9 -26.61 23.57 8.45
N VAL A 10 -26.99 23.66 9.72
CA VAL A 10 -28.23 23.04 10.25
C VAL A 10 -29.49 23.75 9.70
N LEU A 11 -29.46 25.06 9.46
CA LEU A 11 -30.58 25.80 8.90
C LEU A 11 -30.71 25.74 7.37
N SER A 12 -29.65 25.27 6.66
CA SER A 12 -29.71 25.07 5.21
C SER A 12 -30.17 23.68 4.79
N LEU A 13 -30.27 22.72 5.71
CA LEU A 13 -30.79 21.37 5.46
C LEU A 13 -32.32 21.30 5.44
N ASP A 14 -33.03 22.34 5.91
CA ASP A 14 -34.50 22.36 5.87
C ASP A 14 -35.10 22.78 4.48
N GLN A 15 -34.28 23.09 3.48
CA GLN A 15 -34.78 23.51 2.15
C GLN A 15 -34.54 22.53 1.00
N CYS A 16 -34.03 21.32 1.25
CA CYS A 16 -33.90 20.24 0.25
C CYS A 16 -34.86 19.06 0.49
N MET A 17 -36.07 19.34 0.99
CA MET A 17 -37.15 18.35 1.03
C MET A 17 -37.95 18.37 -0.27
N GLY A 18 -37.51 17.57 -1.22
CA GLY A 18 -38.21 17.35 -2.47
C GLY A 18 -38.17 15.90 -2.91
N GLN A 19 -39.15 15.18 -2.55
CA GLN A 19 -39.76 13.91 -2.97
C GLN A 19 -39.77 12.85 -1.87
N ILE A 20 -40.83 12.94 -1.05
CA ILE A 20 -41.26 11.90 -0.13
C ILE A 20 -41.88 10.79 -0.99
N ILE A 21 -41.21 9.65 -1.09
CA ILE A 21 -41.86 8.39 -1.46
C ILE A 21 -42.57 7.93 -0.21
N ASP A 22 -43.90 7.88 -0.27
CA ASP A 22 -44.81 7.39 0.77
C ASP A 22 -44.54 5.87 0.99
N ILE A 23 -43.67 5.56 1.95
CA ILE A 23 -43.49 4.21 2.49
C ILE A 23 -44.28 4.19 3.80
N GLY A 24 -45.45 3.57 3.78
CA GLY A 24 -46.27 3.34 4.96
C GLY A 24 -45.47 2.70 6.10
N ASP A 25 -45.74 3.16 7.32
CA ASP A 25 -45.10 2.88 8.59
C ASP A 25 -43.77 3.57 8.85
N VAL A 26 -43.86 4.87 9.16
CA VAL A 26 -42.78 5.61 9.81
C VAL A 26 -42.63 5.08 11.23
N TRP A 27 -41.64 4.23 11.47
CA TRP A 27 -41.23 3.85 12.82
C TRP A 27 -40.58 5.09 13.47
N GLU A 28 -41.34 5.80 14.35
CA GLU A 28 -40.75 6.83 15.22
C GLU A 28 -39.83 6.15 16.22
N ILE A 29 -38.52 6.08 15.89
CA ILE A 29 -37.51 5.66 16.84
C ILE A 29 -37.37 6.79 17.86
N LYS A 30 -37.80 6.57 19.10
CA LYS A 30 -37.58 7.52 20.21
C LYS A 30 -36.08 7.51 20.56
N CYS A 31 -35.38 8.51 20.09
CA CYS A 31 -33.96 8.69 20.36
C CYS A 31 -33.75 9.54 21.63
N PRO A 32 -32.86 9.16 22.55
CA PRO A 32 -32.54 9.96 23.71
C PRO A 32 -31.80 11.22 23.34
N GLN A 33 -31.87 12.24 24.20
CA GLN A 33 -31.08 13.47 24.02
C GLN A 33 -29.59 13.16 24.05
N GLY A 34 -28.84 13.66 23.07
CA GLY A 34 -27.42 13.35 22.85
C GLY A 34 -27.18 12.26 21.80
N CYS A 35 -28.25 11.64 21.28
CA CYS A 35 -28.17 10.68 20.18
C CYS A 35 -29.05 11.13 19.00
N THR A 36 -28.68 10.67 17.80
CA THR A 36 -29.50 10.69 16.58
C THR A 36 -29.79 9.26 16.17
N CYS A 37 -31.03 8.95 15.81
CA CYS A 37 -31.42 7.62 15.37
C CYS A 37 -32.06 7.72 14.00
N GLU A 38 -31.66 6.87 13.09
CA GLU A 38 -32.14 6.86 11.71
C GLU A 38 -32.15 5.44 11.14
N ILE A 39 -32.79 5.28 10.00
CA ILE A 39 -32.78 4.04 9.24
C ILE A 39 -32.06 4.32 7.94
N GLN A 40 -30.96 3.62 7.69
CA GLN A 40 -30.18 3.75 6.46
C GLN A 40 -29.95 2.39 5.81
N LYS A 41 -29.66 2.43 4.51
CA LYS A 41 -29.24 1.22 3.81
C LYS A 41 -27.84 0.84 4.24
N TYR A 42 -27.58 -0.46 4.29
CA TYR A 42 -26.23 -0.98 4.56
C TYR A 42 -25.16 -0.37 3.64
N SER A 43 -25.46 -0.21 2.35
CA SER A 43 -24.55 0.39 1.36
C SER A 43 -24.12 1.83 1.65
N ASP A 44 -24.93 2.57 2.42
CA ASP A 44 -24.73 4.00 2.68
C ASP A 44 -23.95 4.27 3.98
N LEU A 45 -23.58 3.19 4.69
CA LEU A 45 -22.87 3.27 5.97
C LEU A 45 -21.42 3.69 5.80
N SER A 46 -20.93 4.52 6.72
CA SER A 46 -19.51 4.91 6.80
C SER A 46 -18.55 3.73 6.99
N LEU A 47 -19.06 2.60 7.45
CA LEU A 47 -18.33 1.32 7.55
C LEU A 47 -17.61 0.94 6.25
N HIS A 48 -18.27 1.16 5.10
CA HIS A 48 -17.69 0.85 3.79
C HIS A 48 -16.45 1.70 3.48
N GLN A 49 -16.31 2.86 4.12
CA GLN A 49 -15.15 3.73 3.89
C GLN A 49 -13.85 3.13 4.40
N TRP A 50 -13.87 2.36 5.49
CA TRP A 50 -12.67 1.72 6.01
C TRP A 50 -12.63 0.21 5.77
N ALA A 51 -13.77 -0.47 5.61
CA ALA A 51 -13.84 -1.90 5.33
C ALA A 51 -13.60 -2.26 3.85
N GLY A 52 -13.82 -1.32 2.93
CA GLY A 52 -13.69 -1.53 1.47
C GLY A 52 -12.58 -0.76 0.79
N THR A 53 -11.83 0.08 1.51
CA THR A 53 -10.89 1.00 0.84
C THR A 53 -9.48 0.88 1.36
N ASN A 54 -8.65 0.14 0.63
CA ASN A 54 -7.26 0.56 0.40
C ASN A 54 -7.28 1.81 -0.49
N ARG A 55 -7.89 2.91 -0.02
CA ARG A 55 -7.77 4.20 -0.68
C ARG A 55 -6.36 4.71 -0.45
N ASN A 56 -5.45 4.32 -1.34
CA ASN A 56 -4.24 5.08 -1.59
C ASN A 56 -4.66 6.49 -1.98
N ASN A 57 -4.46 7.47 -1.10
CA ASN A 57 -4.61 8.90 -1.38
C ASN A 57 -3.59 9.41 -2.44
N ASN A 58 -2.93 8.54 -3.15
CA ASN A 58 -2.10 8.86 -4.29
C ASN A 58 -2.98 8.93 -5.54
N GLN A 59 -3.30 10.14 -5.97
CA GLN A 59 -4.08 10.51 -7.17
C GLN A 59 -3.52 9.98 -8.50
N ASP A 60 -2.47 9.14 -8.48
CA ASP A 60 -1.74 8.68 -9.67
C ASP A 60 -2.03 7.22 -10.06
N ILE A 61 -2.91 6.53 -9.34
CA ILE A 61 -3.30 5.16 -9.70
C ILE A 61 -4.66 5.25 -10.40
N PRO A 62 -4.77 4.79 -11.67
CA PRO A 62 -6.08 4.64 -12.28
C PRO A 62 -6.92 3.73 -11.37
N PRO A 63 -8.24 3.95 -11.26
CA PRO A 63 -9.10 3.08 -10.49
C PRO A 63 -8.87 1.66 -11.02
N SER A 64 -8.13 0.87 -10.27
CA SER A 64 -8.08 -0.56 -10.50
C SER A 64 -9.51 -1.03 -10.27
N ASP A 65 -9.98 -1.96 -11.10
CA ASP A 65 -11.17 -2.75 -10.83
C ASP A 65 -10.90 -3.49 -9.51
N ASP A 66 -11.00 -2.73 -8.41
CA ASP A 66 -10.96 -3.28 -7.07
C ASP A 66 -12.15 -4.21 -7.00
N VAL A 67 -11.85 -5.47 -6.76
CA VAL A 67 -12.84 -6.49 -6.48
C VAL A 67 -13.78 -5.89 -5.45
N ASP A 68 -14.95 -5.53 -5.92
CA ASP A 68 -16.02 -4.97 -5.11
C ASP A 68 -16.42 -6.07 -4.12
N PHE A 69 -15.84 -6.05 -2.91
CA PHE A 69 -16.28 -6.91 -1.80
C PHE A 69 -17.79 -6.78 -1.51
N ASN A 70 -18.44 -5.82 -2.16
CA ASN A 70 -19.84 -5.50 -1.99
C ASN A 70 -20.80 -6.30 -2.87
N MET A 71 -20.36 -6.94 -3.96
CA MET A 71 -21.32 -7.56 -4.88
C MET A 71 -21.98 -8.85 -4.35
N ASP A 72 -21.36 -9.53 -3.38
CA ASP A 72 -21.88 -10.79 -2.83
C ASP A 72 -22.35 -10.68 -1.35
N ASN A 73 -22.44 -9.46 -0.79
CA ASN A 73 -22.95 -9.31 0.56
C ASN A 73 -24.50 -9.35 0.57
N PRO A 74 -25.12 -10.39 1.13
CA PRO A 74 -26.58 -10.53 1.16
C PRO A 74 -27.28 -9.38 1.90
N MET A 75 -26.55 -8.62 2.74
CA MET A 75 -27.08 -7.48 3.50
C MET A 75 -27.05 -6.15 2.73
N ALA A 76 -26.49 -6.09 1.52
CA ALA A 76 -26.29 -4.83 0.80
C ALA A 76 -27.55 -3.98 0.57
N HIS A 77 -28.71 -4.60 0.61
CA HIS A 77 -30.03 -3.96 0.43
C HIS A 77 -30.85 -3.83 1.72
N GLU A 78 -30.33 -4.31 2.84
CA GLU A 78 -31.04 -4.24 4.12
C GLU A 78 -31.07 -2.81 4.69
N LEU A 79 -32.20 -2.46 5.29
CA LEU A 79 -32.39 -1.23 6.04
C LEU A 79 -32.00 -1.50 7.49
N LEU A 80 -31.03 -0.77 8.00
CA LEU A 80 -30.49 -0.93 9.35
C LEU A 80 -30.89 0.23 10.26
N LYS A 81 -31.14 -0.09 11.52
CA LYS A 81 -31.40 0.87 12.59
C LYS A 81 -30.08 1.36 13.17
N ILE A 82 -29.83 2.63 13.01
CA ILE A 82 -28.57 3.27 13.37
C ILE A 82 -28.79 4.22 14.53
N ALA A 83 -27.89 4.23 15.49
CA ALA A 83 -27.80 5.26 16.52
C ALA A 83 -26.38 5.86 16.52
N THR A 84 -26.29 7.18 16.46
CA THR A 84 -25.05 7.92 16.66
C THR A 84 -25.20 8.76 17.91
N CYS A 85 -24.37 8.53 18.93
CA CYS A 85 -24.44 9.16 20.23
C CYS A 85 -23.17 9.91 20.58
N VAL A 86 -23.31 11.09 21.14
CA VAL A 86 -22.20 11.85 21.72
C VAL A 86 -22.12 11.53 23.21
N ILE A 87 -21.03 10.91 23.64
CA ILE A 87 -20.81 10.52 25.05
C ILE A 87 -20.04 11.60 25.79
N VAL A 88 -20.48 11.94 27.01
CA VAL A 88 -19.88 12.99 27.84
C VAL A 88 -19.28 12.39 29.12
N ASP A 89 -20.11 11.93 30.06
CA ASP A 89 -19.64 11.48 31.39
C ASP A 89 -20.05 10.04 31.73
N ASN A 90 -21.32 9.72 31.57
CA ASN A 90 -21.88 8.41 31.92
C ASN A 90 -22.52 7.73 30.71
N PRO A 91 -21.79 6.91 29.97
CA PRO A 91 -22.31 6.26 28.79
C PRO A 91 -23.42 5.24 29.08
N GLU A 92 -23.36 4.57 30.22
CA GLU A 92 -24.35 3.51 30.56
C GLU A 92 -25.76 4.08 30.67
N GLU A 93 -25.94 5.25 31.31
CA GLU A 93 -27.27 5.86 31.45
C GLU A 93 -27.83 6.33 30.10
N LEU A 94 -26.98 6.83 29.21
CA LEU A 94 -27.36 7.24 27.86
C LEU A 94 -27.78 6.01 27.03
N LEU A 95 -26.95 4.99 27.00
CA LEU A 95 -27.14 3.78 26.23
C LEU A 95 -28.33 2.96 26.73
N ALA A 96 -28.62 3.03 28.05
CA ALA A 96 -29.82 2.40 28.62
C ALA A 96 -31.14 2.96 28.10
N LYS A 97 -31.15 4.15 27.51
CA LYS A 97 -32.34 4.80 26.93
C LYS A 97 -32.54 4.49 25.45
N LEU A 98 -31.54 3.91 24.77
CA LEU A 98 -31.63 3.52 23.37
C LEU A 98 -32.53 2.26 23.20
N PRO A 99 -33.15 2.08 22.03
CA PRO A 99 -33.82 0.82 21.69
C PRO A 99 -32.84 -0.37 21.70
N SER A 100 -33.28 -1.53 22.13
CA SER A 100 -32.44 -2.74 22.20
C SER A 100 -32.16 -3.37 20.83
N ASP A 101 -32.95 -3.03 19.83
CA ASP A 101 -32.92 -3.53 18.45
C ASP A 101 -32.08 -2.63 17.49
N ILE A 102 -31.25 -1.79 18.07
CA ILE A 102 -30.25 -1.04 17.29
C ILE A 102 -29.22 -2.01 16.70
N GLN A 103 -28.94 -1.87 15.40
CA GLN A 103 -28.03 -2.73 14.64
C GLN A 103 -26.68 -2.08 14.41
N VAL A 104 -26.61 -0.76 14.32
CA VAL A 104 -25.39 0.01 14.16
C VAL A 104 -25.31 1.08 15.24
N LEU A 105 -24.23 1.09 16.00
CA LEU A 105 -24.01 2.06 17.07
C LEU A 105 -22.68 2.78 16.87
N THR A 106 -22.74 4.11 16.76
CA THR A 106 -21.57 4.98 16.72
C THR A 106 -21.51 5.83 17.99
N LEU A 107 -20.40 5.76 18.71
CA LEU A 107 -20.14 6.52 19.93
C LEU A 107 -19.03 7.54 19.67
N LEU A 108 -19.34 8.82 19.83
CA LEU A 108 -18.41 9.93 19.62
C LEU A 108 -18.10 10.61 20.96
N GLU A 109 -16.82 10.80 21.26
CA GLU A 109 -16.38 11.55 22.45
C GLU A 109 -16.69 13.05 22.27
N SER A 110 -17.25 13.70 23.30
CA SER A 110 -17.66 15.11 23.22
C SER A 110 -16.55 16.13 23.44
N GLY A 111 -15.43 15.73 24.03
CA GLY A 111 -14.31 16.59 24.37
C GLY A 111 -14.56 17.64 25.49
N SER A 112 -15.72 17.59 26.12
CA SER A 112 -16.09 18.54 27.19
C SER A 112 -15.75 18.06 28.61
N GLY A 113 -15.33 16.77 28.78
CA GLY A 113 -15.05 16.14 30.07
C GLY A 113 -13.57 16.14 30.45
N ASP A 114 -13.29 16.34 31.73
CA ASP A 114 -11.95 16.15 32.31
C ASP A 114 -11.76 14.72 32.87
N VAL A 115 -12.76 13.84 32.69
CA VAL A 115 -12.82 12.49 33.28
C VAL A 115 -12.80 11.44 32.20
N ASP A 116 -12.08 10.33 32.44
CA ASP A 116 -12.11 9.18 31.56
C ASP A 116 -13.52 8.57 31.47
N ILE A 117 -13.96 8.28 30.24
CA ILE A 117 -15.25 7.66 29.93
C ILE A 117 -15.02 6.15 29.83
N LEU A 118 -15.46 5.40 30.81
CA LEU A 118 -15.28 3.95 30.87
C LEU A 118 -16.45 3.21 30.22
N LEU A 119 -16.17 2.41 29.18
CA LEU A 119 -17.12 1.51 28.53
C LEU A 119 -16.93 0.09 29.07
N GLN A 120 -17.97 -0.46 29.73
CA GLN A 120 -17.99 -1.81 30.31
C GLN A 120 -19.09 -2.69 29.70
N ALA A 121 -19.11 -3.96 30.02
CA ALA A 121 -20.11 -4.91 29.54
C ALA A 121 -21.54 -4.44 29.82
N ALA A 122 -21.78 -3.77 30.95
CA ALA A 122 -23.08 -3.24 31.33
C ALA A 122 -23.66 -2.26 30.30
N ALA A 123 -22.80 -1.48 29.62
CA ALA A 123 -23.21 -0.53 28.60
C ALA A 123 -23.81 -1.20 27.35
N PHE A 124 -23.38 -2.42 27.03
CA PHE A 124 -23.76 -3.12 25.80
C PHE A 124 -24.72 -4.30 26.01
N GLN A 125 -24.99 -4.71 27.25
CA GLN A 125 -25.70 -5.93 27.58
C GLN A 125 -27.10 -6.02 26.96
N ARG A 126 -27.75 -4.89 26.69
CA ARG A 126 -29.12 -4.86 26.17
C ARG A 126 -29.24 -4.92 24.64
N PHE A 127 -28.12 -4.72 23.91
CA PHE A 127 -28.13 -4.73 22.46
C PHE A 127 -27.99 -6.17 21.93
N THR A 128 -29.09 -6.76 21.53
CA THR A 128 -29.14 -8.17 21.09
C THR A 128 -28.98 -8.34 19.58
N GLU A 129 -29.11 -7.25 18.82
CA GLU A 129 -29.06 -7.26 17.35
C GLU A 129 -27.91 -6.39 16.81
N LEU A 130 -26.96 -5.95 17.65
CA LEU A 130 -25.89 -5.08 17.24
C LEU A 130 -24.89 -5.83 16.35
N ILE A 131 -24.79 -5.39 15.09
CA ILE A 131 -23.86 -5.94 14.09
C ILE A 131 -22.62 -5.08 13.90
N SER A 132 -22.71 -3.78 14.22
CA SER A 132 -21.60 -2.84 14.09
C SER A 132 -21.49 -1.91 15.27
N LEU A 133 -20.29 -1.79 15.80
CA LEU A 133 -19.92 -0.83 16.83
C LEU A 133 -18.72 0.01 16.35
N ASP A 134 -18.92 1.33 16.38
CA ASP A 134 -17.90 2.33 16.07
C ASP A 134 -17.70 3.24 17.29
N VAL A 135 -16.49 3.26 17.86
CA VAL A 135 -16.15 4.11 19.02
C VAL A 135 -15.02 5.04 18.62
N GLN A 136 -15.28 6.34 18.65
CA GLN A 136 -14.33 7.36 18.23
C GLN A 136 -13.99 8.34 19.37
N GLY A 137 -12.75 8.29 19.80
CA GLY A 137 -12.14 9.28 20.68
C GLY A 137 -11.64 10.52 19.94
N LEU A 138 -11.28 11.56 20.67
CA LEU A 138 -10.78 12.81 20.10
C LEU A 138 -9.28 12.75 19.76
N ASP A 139 -8.90 13.56 18.78
CA ASP A 139 -7.49 13.79 18.44
C ASP A 139 -6.89 14.87 19.36
N TYR A 140 -6.20 14.43 20.40
CA TYR A 140 -5.49 15.32 21.33
C TYR A 140 -4.13 15.80 20.80
N SER A 141 -3.67 15.34 19.67
CA SER A 141 -2.42 15.77 19.03
C SER A 141 -2.55 17.11 18.30
N ASP A 142 -3.77 17.56 18.00
CA ASP A 142 -4.03 18.82 17.30
C ASP A 142 -3.52 20.02 18.12
N PRO A 143 -2.60 20.83 17.54
CA PRO A 143 -2.08 22.04 18.21
C PRO A 143 -3.15 23.03 18.64
N SER A 144 -4.26 23.12 17.91
CA SER A 144 -5.39 24.01 18.23
C SER A 144 -6.08 23.62 19.54
N MET A 145 -6.00 22.36 19.93
CA MET A 145 -6.51 21.85 21.20
C MET A 145 -5.52 22.03 22.35
N LYS A 146 -4.20 22.17 22.08
CA LYS A 146 -3.17 22.40 23.11
C LYS A 146 -3.16 23.82 23.66
N GLU A 147 -3.53 24.83 22.87
CA GLU A 147 -3.55 26.23 23.31
C GLU A 147 -4.72 26.57 24.24
N ALA A 148 -5.80 25.79 24.20
CA ALA A 148 -7.01 26.10 24.97
C ALA A 148 -6.90 25.77 26.47
N ASN A 149 -6.00 24.88 26.90
CA ASN A 149 -5.88 24.49 28.31
C ASN A 149 -4.47 24.05 28.70
N ASN A 150 -3.91 24.67 29.72
CA ASN A 150 -2.65 24.30 30.40
C ASN A 150 -2.73 22.96 31.19
N ARG A 151 -3.60 22.03 30.84
CA ARG A 151 -3.81 20.75 31.55
C ARG A 151 -3.11 19.61 30.85
N THR A 152 -2.27 18.91 31.56
CA THR A 152 -1.41 17.82 31.09
C THR A 152 -2.09 16.45 31.02
N GLU A 153 -3.32 16.30 31.54
CA GLU A 153 -4.07 15.04 31.54
C GLU A 153 -5.54 15.33 31.23
N ARG A 154 -5.98 14.98 30.04
CA ARG A 154 -7.40 14.97 29.68
C ARG A 154 -7.92 13.55 29.74
N GLY A 155 -9.18 13.39 30.17
CA GLY A 155 -9.89 12.14 30.06
C GLY A 155 -10.06 11.71 28.59
N GLY A 156 -10.25 10.43 28.36
CA GLY A 156 -10.51 9.85 27.05
C GLY A 156 -11.38 8.61 27.18
N VAL A 157 -11.82 8.05 26.06
CA VAL A 157 -12.61 6.82 26.09
C VAL A 157 -11.72 5.63 26.44
N ILE A 158 -12.10 4.89 27.46
CA ILE A 158 -11.44 3.65 27.91
C ILE A 158 -12.40 2.48 27.68
N LEU A 159 -11.92 1.45 26.99
CA LEU A 159 -12.64 0.21 26.81
C LEU A 159 -12.16 -0.81 27.85
N ALA A 160 -13.06 -1.29 28.68
CA ALA A 160 -12.75 -2.33 29.68
C ALA A 160 -12.62 -3.71 28.99
N SER A 161 -11.88 -4.62 29.61
CA SER A 161 -11.63 -5.97 29.07
C SER A 161 -12.88 -6.82 28.86
N ASP A 162 -13.93 -6.56 29.63
CA ASP A 162 -15.20 -7.26 29.57
C ASP A 162 -16.22 -6.62 28.62
N ALA A 163 -15.94 -5.41 28.11
CA ALA A 163 -16.89 -4.58 27.36
C ALA A 163 -17.52 -5.30 26.17
N MET A 164 -16.71 -6.10 25.46
CA MET A 164 -17.13 -6.77 24.23
C MET A 164 -17.88 -8.09 24.48
N TYR A 165 -17.88 -8.61 25.71
CA TYR A 165 -18.45 -9.93 26.02
C TYR A 165 -19.92 -10.09 25.62
N PRO A 166 -20.83 -9.11 25.87
CA PRO A 166 -22.24 -9.24 25.47
C PRO A 166 -22.47 -9.28 23.95
N LEU A 167 -21.52 -8.75 23.17
CA LEU A 167 -21.66 -8.57 21.71
C LEU A 167 -21.10 -9.75 20.90
N GLY A 168 -20.49 -10.73 21.55
CA GLY A 168 -19.81 -11.85 20.90
C GLY A 168 -20.60 -12.58 19.80
N PRO A 169 -21.88 -12.86 19.97
CA PRO A 169 -22.68 -13.60 18.99
C PRO A 169 -23.08 -12.82 17.75
N THR A 170 -23.15 -11.49 17.83
CA THR A 170 -23.81 -10.66 16.80
C THR A 170 -22.90 -9.66 16.10
N LEU A 171 -21.82 -9.23 16.77
CA LEU A 171 -20.97 -8.18 16.25
C LEU A 171 -20.12 -8.69 15.08
N LEU A 172 -20.29 -8.05 13.90
CA LEU A 172 -19.53 -8.33 12.68
C LEU A 172 -18.45 -7.28 12.41
N TYR A 173 -18.69 -6.03 12.81
CA TYR A 173 -17.82 -4.88 12.53
C TYR A 173 -17.51 -4.15 13.83
N LEU A 174 -16.21 -4.00 14.14
CA LEU A 174 -15.74 -3.23 15.29
C LEU A 174 -14.69 -2.23 14.85
N ASN A 175 -14.98 -0.94 15.01
CA ASN A 175 -14.03 0.14 14.85
C ASN A 175 -13.74 0.81 16.20
N LEU A 176 -12.47 0.87 16.55
CA LEU A 176 -11.97 1.58 17.73
C LEU A 176 -10.95 2.62 17.25
N GLU A 177 -11.29 3.88 17.35
CA GLU A 177 -10.43 4.98 16.94
C GLU A 177 -10.11 5.87 18.15
N ARG A 178 -8.82 6.02 18.47
CA ARG A 178 -8.32 6.80 19.63
C ARG A 178 -8.94 6.41 20.98
N VAL A 179 -9.12 5.11 21.16
CA VAL A 179 -9.68 4.51 22.38
C VAL A 179 -8.56 3.86 23.18
N LYS A 180 -8.53 4.09 24.49
CA LYS A 180 -7.59 3.42 25.40
C LYS A 180 -8.11 2.02 25.74
N LEU A 181 -7.31 0.99 25.51
CA LEU A 181 -7.65 -0.40 25.84
C LEU A 181 -7.07 -0.75 27.22
N SER A 182 -7.91 -1.02 28.22
CA SER A 182 -7.53 -1.05 29.63
C SER A 182 -6.51 -2.12 30.03
N ASN A 183 -6.44 -3.24 29.33
CA ASN A 183 -5.52 -4.35 29.66
C ASN A 183 -4.20 -4.33 28.94
N LEU A 184 -4.05 -3.54 27.87
CA LEU A 184 -2.85 -3.56 27.02
C LEU A 184 -1.76 -2.57 27.49
N ASN A 185 -2.11 -1.61 28.36
CA ASN A 185 -1.20 -0.52 28.76
C ASN A 185 -0.83 -0.49 30.25
N LEU A 186 -1.20 -1.50 31.05
CA LEU A 186 -0.76 -1.55 32.45
C LEU A 186 0.65 -2.13 32.52
N PRO A 187 1.67 -1.32 32.91
CA PRO A 187 2.91 -1.90 33.34
C PRO A 187 2.59 -2.78 34.54
N ASN A 188 2.93 -4.07 34.45
CA ASN A 188 2.82 -5.02 35.56
C ASN A 188 3.45 -4.41 36.84
N LYS A 189 2.67 -3.74 37.66
CA LYS A 189 3.01 -3.39 39.02
C LYS A 189 2.80 -4.57 39.96
N GLY A 190 3.02 -5.77 39.48
CA GLY A 190 3.15 -6.96 40.29
C GLY A 190 4.49 -7.58 39.97
N LYS A 191 5.44 -7.51 40.90
CA LYS A 191 6.64 -8.33 40.88
C LYS A 191 6.25 -9.80 40.84
N ALA A 192 5.94 -10.34 39.68
CA ALA A 192 6.13 -11.74 39.41
C ALA A 192 7.66 -11.90 39.27
N ASN A 193 8.34 -12.17 40.35
CA ASN A 193 9.65 -12.77 40.31
C ASN A 193 9.45 -14.10 39.58
N LEU A 194 9.68 -14.10 38.27
CA LEU A 194 9.92 -15.32 37.52
C LEU A 194 11.21 -15.90 38.09
N VAL A 195 11.11 -16.64 39.18
CA VAL A 195 12.15 -17.54 39.61
C VAL A 195 12.14 -18.68 38.60
N ILE A 196 12.93 -18.52 37.57
CA ILE A 196 13.36 -19.66 36.75
C ILE A 196 14.12 -20.54 37.72
N LYS A 197 13.43 -21.52 38.30
CA LYS A 197 14.12 -22.60 39.04
C LYS A 197 14.91 -23.36 37.96
N PRO A 198 16.25 -23.41 38.04
CA PRO A 198 17.00 -24.30 37.19
C PRO A 198 16.49 -25.70 37.50
N MET A 199 16.04 -26.40 36.47
CA MET A 199 15.75 -27.84 36.56
C MET A 199 17.01 -28.51 37.04
N ASN A 200 16.95 -29.15 38.19
CA ASN A 200 18.04 -29.86 38.81
C ASN A 200 18.65 -30.85 37.79
N SER A 201 19.89 -30.62 37.49
CA SER A 201 20.80 -31.55 36.83
C SER A 201 21.04 -32.78 37.71
N GLN A 202 20.24 -33.79 37.53
CA GLN A 202 20.59 -35.15 37.94
C GLN A 202 19.96 -36.13 36.95
N GLU A 203 20.78 -36.53 36.01
CA GLU A 203 20.98 -37.78 35.34
C GLU A 203 21.56 -37.58 33.93
N THR A 204 22.78 -37.08 33.86
CA THR A 204 23.63 -37.30 32.70
C THR A 204 24.20 -38.72 32.78
N LYS A 205 23.59 -39.67 32.11
CA LYS A 205 24.28 -40.88 31.71
C LYS A 205 25.26 -40.50 30.60
N THR A 206 26.53 -40.53 30.94
CA THR A 206 27.65 -40.49 30.02
C THR A 206 27.54 -41.66 29.04
N ILE A 207 27.29 -41.36 27.77
CA ILE A 207 27.46 -42.33 26.67
C ILE A 207 28.88 -42.17 26.16
N ASP A 208 29.64 -43.24 26.27
CA ASP A 208 31.04 -43.37 25.87
C ASP A 208 31.23 -43.06 24.37
N GLU A 209 32.16 -42.17 24.09
CA GLU A 209 32.58 -41.71 22.75
C GLU A 209 33.51 -42.71 22.02
N SER A 210 33.31 -44.02 22.10
CA SER A 210 34.27 -44.98 21.53
C SER A 210 33.75 -45.89 20.42
N GLN A 211 32.67 -45.57 19.72
CA GLN A 211 32.34 -46.32 18.49
C GLN A 211 31.63 -45.46 17.44
N MET A 212 32.38 -44.70 16.66
CA MET A 212 32.01 -44.39 15.29
C MET A 212 33.26 -44.16 14.43
N SER A 213 33.66 -45.20 13.77
CA SER A 213 34.65 -45.16 12.69
C SER A 213 34.11 -44.50 11.44
N ALA A 214 34.98 -43.73 10.84
CA ALA A 214 34.95 -43.03 9.59
C ALA A 214 34.12 -43.60 8.44
N SER A 215 33.31 -42.74 7.79
CA SER A 215 33.23 -42.68 6.33
C SER A 215 32.97 -41.25 5.88
N ASN A 216 33.89 -40.72 5.10
CA ASN A 216 33.87 -39.45 4.39
C ASN A 216 32.67 -39.35 3.45
N THR A 217 31.97 -38.21 3.44
CA THR A 217 31.78 -37.43 2.22
C THR A 217 30.99 -36.14 2.51
N SER A 218 31.57 -35.04 2.03
CA SER A 218 31.06 -33.76 1.56
C SER A 218 30.00 -32.97 2.37
N GLN A 219 30.49 -31.85 2.75
CA GLN A 219 29.86 -30.62 3.28
C GLN A 219 28.60 -30.17 2.52
N HIS A 220 27.48 -30.07 3.23
CA HIS A 220 26.50 -28.99 3.12
C HIS A 220 25.94 -28.78 4.53
N LYS A 221 26.28 -27.62 5.12
CA LYS A 221 25.73 -27.19 6.40
C LYS A 221 24.31 -26.63 6.14
N GLY A 222 23.30 -27.47 6.22
CA GLY A 222 21.92 -27.09 6.40
C GLY A 222 21.53 -27.38 7.86
N HIS A 223 21.13 -26.38 8.60
CA HIS A 223 20.56 -26.59 9.93
C HIS A 223 19.23 -27.34 9.80
N ARG A 224 19.25 -28.61 10.14
CA ARG A 224 18.08 -29.46 10.18
C ARG A 224 17.47 -29.35 11.57
N LEU A 225 16.30 -28.76 11.69
CA LEU A 225 15.46 -28.84 12.88
C LEU A 225 15.04 -30.31 13.04
N ILE A 226 15.58 -30.98 14.04
CA ILE A 226 15.20 -32.35 14.39
C ILE A 226 14.01 -32.29 15.33
N PHE A 227 12.84 -32.62 14.82
CA PHE A 227 11.68 -32.92 15.66
C PHE A 227 11.86 -34.32 16.24
N LEU A 228 12.05 -34.41 17.54
CA LEU A 228 12.01 -35.68 18.26
C LEU A 228 10.54 -36.12 18.40
N SER A 229 10.08 -37.01 17.52
CA SER A 229 8.84 -37.73 17.73
C SER A 229 9.12 -38.93 18.65
N GLN A 230 8.63 -38.89 19.87
CA GLN A 230 8.47 -40.13 20.63
C GLN A 230 7.26 -40.87 20.08
N GLN A 231 7.51 -42.01 19.43
CA GLN A 231 6.48 -42.97 19.08
C GLN A 231 5.95 -43.63 20.37
N ASN A 232 4.70 -43.37 20.71
CA ASN A 232 3.83 -44.34 21.36
C ASN A 232 2.46 -44.30 20.68
N ASN A 233 2.06 -45.50 20.27
CA ASN A 233 0.87 -45.78 19.50
C ASN A 233 -0.39 -45.24 20.14
N GLU A 234 -1.06 -44.33 19.44
CA GLU A 234 -2.51 -44.25 19.21
C GLU A 234 -2.78 -43.04 18.31
N ASP A 235 -3.44 -43.29 17.18
CA ASP A 235 -3.72 -42.36 16.12
C ASP A 235 -4.52 -41.13 16.62
N LYS A 236 -3.82 -40.02 16.89
CA LYS A 236 -4.36 -38.67 16.85
C LYS A 236 -3.20 -37.73 16.51
N GLU A 237 -3.25 -37.13 15.32
CA GLU A 237 -2.44 -35.96 14.97
C GLU A 237 -2.70 -34.87 16.00
N ILE A 238 -1.80 -34.75 16.99
CA ILE A 238 -1.83 -33.64 17.95
C ILE A 238 -1.09 -32.48 17.27
N LEU A 239 -1.85 -31.57 16.67
CA LEU A 239 -1.34 -30.28 16.24
C LEU A 239 -0.69 -29.54 17.43
N PRO A 240 0.39 -28.75 17.22
CA PRO A 240 1.06 -27.97 18.27
C PRO A 240 0.12 -27.14 19.16
N TYR A 241 -1.03 -26.75 18.62
CA TYR A 241 -2.11 -26.03 19.29
C TYR A 241 -2.62 -26.70 20.59
N ASN A 242 -2.63 -28.04 20.65
CA ASN A 242 -3.13 -28.73 21.84
C ASN A 242 -2.12 -28.78 23.00
N LEU A 243 -0.84 -28.67 22.76
CA LEU A 243 0.19 -28.56 23.81
C LEU A 243 0.11 -27.22 24.53
N TYR A 244 -0.16 -26.12 23.78
CA TYR A 244 -0.36 -24.80 24.36
C TYR A 244 -1.66 -24.69 25.17
N LYS A 245 -2.72 -25.41 24.80
CA LYS A 245 -3.99 -25.38 25.50
C LYS A 245 -3.93 -25.97 26.91
N GLN A 246 -3.05 -26.94 27.16
CA GLN A 246 -2.87 -27.53 28.50
C GLN A 246 -2.07 -26.64 29.46
N GLU A 247 -1.15 -25.81 28.96
CA GLU A 247 -0.47 -24.82 29.81
C GLU A 247 -1.34 -23.61 30.11
N LEU A 248 -2.31 -23.27 29.24
CA LEU A 248 -3.24 -22.14 29.38
C LEU A 248 -4.34 -22.36 30.43
N GLU A 249 -4.64 -23.58 30.83
CA GLU A 249 -5.67 -23.83 31.86
C GLU A 249 -5.29 -23.32 33.26
N GLY A 250 -4.01 -22.97 33.47
CA GLY A 250 -3.51 -22.35 34.70
C GLY A 250 -3.52 -20.81 34.74
N TYR A 251 -3.82 -20.15 33.62
CA TYR A 251 -3.73 -18.68 33.47
C TYR A 251 -5.08 -17.99 33.19
N ARG A 252 -6.18 -18.55 33.63
CA ARG A 252 -7.56 -18.06 33.37
C ARG A 252 -7.97 -16.76 34.05
N GLU A 253 -7.08 -15.90 34.48
CA GLU A 253 -7.49 -14.64 35.14
C GLU A 253 -7.47 -13.38 34.24
N ASN A 254 -7.02 -13.46 32.98
CA ASN A 254 -7.08 -12.31 32.05
C ASN A 254 -7.98 -12.68 30.86
N VAL A 255 -9.22 -12.21 30.90
CA VAL A 255 -10.14 -12.28 29.73
C VAL A 255 -9.58 -11.37 28.65
N GLU A 256 -9.16 -11.94 27.52
CA GLU A 256 -8.71 -11.16 26.36
C GLU A 256 -9.89 -10.39 25.78
N LEU A 257 -9.67 -9.11 25.48
CA LEU A 257 -10.70 -8.15 25.07
C LEU A 257 -11.58 -8.64 23.90
N PHE A 258 -10.99 -9.33 22.94
CA PHE A 258 -11.68 -9.77 21.72
C PHE A 258 -12.08 -11.26 21.74
N ALA A 259 -11.73 -12.03 22.74
CA ALA A 259 -11.91 -13.48 22.77
C ALA A 259 -13.38 -13.95 22.59
N ALA A 260 -14.34 -13.12 22.98
CA ALA A 260 -15.77 -13.43 22.83
C ALA A 260 -16.31 -13.19 21.42
N LEU A 261 -15.58 -12.47 20.54
CA LEU A 261 -16.08 -11.95 19.27
C LEU A 261 -15.91 -12.96 18.11
N GLY A 262 -16.34 -14.20 18.28
CA GLY A 262 -16.17 -15.26 17.27
C GLY A 262 -16.88 -15.00 15.93
N ALA A 263 -17.91 -14.14 15.91
CA ALA A 263 -18.62 -13.74 14.69
C ALA A 263 -17.94 -12.58 13.95
N LEU A 264 -16.98 -11.88 14.58
CA LEU A 264 -16.37 -10.67 14.05
C LEU A 264 -15.66 -10.92 12.71
N THR A 265 -16.01 -10.14 11.71
CA THR A 265 -15.42 -10.20 10.36
C THR A 265 -14.44 -9.07 10.10
N HIS A 266 -14.66 -7.90 10.70
CA HIS A 266 -13.82 -6.70 10.51
C HIS A 266 -13.46 -6.08 11.85
N LEU A 267 -12.17 -5.95 12.11
CA LEU A 267 -11.63 -5.29 13.30
C LEU A 267 -10.67 -4.18 12.86
N ARG A 268 -10.96 -2.98 13.33
CA ARG A 268 -10.05 -1.84 13.17
C ARG A 268 -9.75 -1.24 14.54
N VAL A 269 -8.47 -1.17 14.90
CA VAL A 269 -7.95 -0.51 16.09
C VAL A 269 -6.96 0.55 15.63
N TYR A 270 -7.47 1.76 15.46
CA TYR A 270 -6.78 2.85 14.77
C TYR A 270 -6.40 3.95 15.75
N ASP A 271 -5.11 4.35 15.74
CA ASP A 271 -4.60 5.47 16.54
C ASP A 271 -4.91 5.33 18.06
N CYS A 272 -4.88 4.09 18.56
CA CYS A 272 -5.18 3.76 19.95
C CYS A 272 -3.95 3.74 20.84
N ALA A 273 -2.81 4.24 20.35
CA ALA A 273 -1.53 4.29 21.04
C ALA A 273 -1.05 2.92 21.56
N LEU A 274 -1.38 1.82 20.86
CA LEU A 274 -0.92 0.48 21.20
C LEU A 274 0.60 0.41 21.03
N LYS A 275 1.30 0.01 22.10
CA LYS A 275 2.75 -0.23 22.08
C LYS A 275 3.10 -1.68 21.95
N ASP A 276 2.29 -2.52 22.56
CA ASP A 276 2.45 -3.97 22.60
C ASP A 276 1.10 -4.64 22.41
N ILE A 277 1.10 -5.81 21.81
CA ILE A 277 -0.05 -6.72 21.71
C ILE A 277 0.33 -8.06 22.34
N SER A 278 -0.63 -8.75 22.95
CA SER A 278 -0.37 -10.09 23.47
C SER A 278 -0.46 -11.12 22.35
N TRP A 279 0.24 -12.23 22.50
CA TRP A 279 0.26 -13.29 21.47
C TRP A 279 -1.11 -13.99 21.31
N HIS A 280 -2.02 -13.88 22.28
CA HIS A 280 -3.39 -14.41 22.24
C HIS A 280 -4.47 -13.33 22.07
N MET A 281 -4.10 -12.10 21.78
CA MET A 281 -5.05 -11.00 21.61
C MET A 281 -6.14 -11.29 20.59
N PHE A 282 -5.81 -12.06 19.57
CA PHE A 282 -6.71 -12.39 18.47
C PHE A 282 -7.24 -13.84 18.53
N ASP A 283 -7.04 -14.55 19.64
CA ASP A 283 -7.54 -15.91 19.80
C ASP A 283 -9.08 -15.93 19.78
N GLY A 284 -9.64 -16.88 19.02
CA GLY A 284 -11.08 -17.03 18.88
C GLY A 284 -11.71 -16.23 17.75
N LEU A 285 -10.98 -15.34 17.06
CA LEU A 285 -11.47 -14.54 15.94
C LEU A 285 -11.48 -15.33 14.62
N ASN A 286 -12.09 -16.51 14.64
CA ASN A 286 -12.07 -17.43 13.50
C ASN A 286 -12.77 -16.90 12.25
N SER A 287 -13.71 -15.96 12.39
CA SER A 287 -14.45 -15.36 11.27
C SER A 287 -13.79 -14.11 10.72
N LEU A 288 -12.66 -13.66 11.30
CA LEU A 288 -12.04 -12.40 10.95
C LEU A 288 -11.44 -12.44 9.53
N LEU A 289 -11.87 -11.50 8.68
CA LEU A 289 -11.42 -11.33 7.29
C LEU A 289 -10.51 -10.11 7.13
N TYR A 290 -10.76 -9.06 7.90
CA TYR A 290 -10.05 -7.78 7.84
C TYR A 290 -9.58 -7.37 9.23
N LEU A 291 -8.28 -7.09 9.37
CA LEU A 291 -7.67 -6.57 10.58
C LEU A 291 -6.82 -5.34 10.25
N SER A 292 -7.14 -4.21 10.89
CA SER A 292 -6.31 -3.02 10.84
C SER A 292 -5.85 -2.62 12.25
N LEU A 293 -4.54 -2.47 12.40
CA LEU A 293 -3.88 -1.94 13.59
C LEU A 293 -3.09 -0.66 13.24
N GLU A 294 -3.64 0.13 12.31
CA GLU A 294 -2.96 1.30 11.76
C GLU A 294 -2.76 2.42 12.78
N LYS A 295 -1.69 3.19 12.57
CA LYS A 295 -1.32 4.36 13.37
C LYS A 295 -1.19 4.10 14.87
N ASN A 296 -0.69 2.93 15.21
CA ASN A 296 -0.30 2.62 16.59
C ASN A 296 1.21 2.78 16.78
N SER A 297 1.76 2.37 17.92
CA SER A 297 3.19 2.48 18.25
C SER A 297 3.84 1.11 18.41
N LEU A 298 3.41 0.13 17.59
CA LEU A 298 3.92 -1.23 17.67
C LEU A 298 5.35 -1.30 17.12
N LYS A 299 6.28 -1.83 17.93
CA LYS A 299 7.69 -2.00 17.55
C LYS A 299 8.03 -3.39 17.08
N PHE A 300 7.26 -4.37 17.50
CA PHE A 300 7.35 -5.78 17.10
C PHE A 300 5.98 -6.44 17.14
N ILE A 301 5.87 -7.54 16.44
CA ILE A 301 4.70 -8.41 16.46
C ILE A 301 5.09 -9.67 17.24
N PRO A 302 4.30 -10.12 18.23
CA PRO A 302 4.57 -11.37 18.94
C PRO A 302 4.51 -12.57 18.00
N GLU A 303 5.42 -13.50 18.20
CA GLU A 303 5.46 -14.74 17.42
C GLU A 303 4.12 -15.47 17.50
N PHE A 304 3.58 -15.90 16.35
CA PHE A 304 2.34 -16.67 16.22
C PHE A 304 1.04 -16.00 16.67
N CYS A 305 1.02 -14.68 16.89
CA CYS A 305 -0.19 -13.97 17.37
C CYS A 305 -1.37 -14.01 16.40
N PHE A 306 -1.15 -14.34 15.12
CA PHE A 306 -2.21 -14.45 14.11
C PHE A 306 -2.75 -15.87 13.90
N TYR A 307 -2.34 -16.86 14.70
CA TYR A 307 -2.92 -18.21 14.60
C TYR A 307 -4.41 -18.24 14.96
N GLY A 308 -4.88 -17.29 15.77
CA GLY A 308 -6.30 -17.12 16.10
C GLY A 308 -7.16 -16.57 14.96
N THR A 309 -6.56 -16.16 13.82
CA THR A 309 -7.25 -15.54 12.67
C THR A 309 -7.02 -16.30 11.37
N PRO A 310 -7.36 -17.58 11.26
CA PRO A 310 -7.00 -18.43 10.13
C PRO A 310 -7.63 -18.00 8.79
N ASN A 311 -8.72 -17.23 8.83
CA ASN A 311 -9.45 -16.77 7.65
C ASN A 311 -9.09 -15.33 7.24
N LEU A 312 -8.07 -14.72 7.86
CA LEU A 312 -7.69 -13.33 7.58
C LEU A 312 -7.23 -13.17 6.13
N ARG A 313 -7.85 -12.23 5.42
CA ARG A 313 -7.55 -11.88 4.01
C ARG A 313 -6.82 -10.54 3.88
N SER A 314 -7.07 -9.61 4.77
CA SER A 314 -6.44 -8.29 4.75
C SER A 314 -5.88 -7.93 6.12
N LEU A 315 -4.58 -7.59 6.15
CA LEU A 315 -3.88 -7.12 7.34
C LEU A 315 -3.23 -5.78 7.05
N SER A 316 -3.61 -4.75 7.81
CA SER A 316 -2.91 -3.48 7.81
C SER A 316 -2.23 -3.22 9.15
N LEU A 317 -0.92 -3.00 9.09
CA LEU A 317 -0.03 -2.59 10.17
C LEU A 317 0.61 -1.23 9.86
N ALA A 318 0.01 -0.45 8.95
CA ALA A 318 0.56 0.81 8.47
C ALA A 318 0.66 1.86 9.59
N GLY A 319 1.68 2.71 9.51
CA GLY A 319 1.85 3.81 10.48
C GLY A 319 2.23 3.34 11.88
N ASN A 320 3.00 2.25 11.99
CA ASN A 320 3.54 1.76 13.26
C ASN A 320 5.06 2.03 13.34
N GLU A 321 5.72 1.47 14.34
CA GLU A 321 7.16 1.63 14.58
C GLU A 321 7.93 0.31 14.39
N LEU A 322 7.45 -0.60 13.54
CA LEU A 322 8.05 -1.93 13.33
C LEU A 322 9.47 -1.81 12.75
N LEU A 323 10.44 -2.38 13.47
CA LEU A 323 11.86 -2.30 13.10
C LEU A 323 12.30 -3.45 12.20
N THR A 324 11.81 -4.64 12.46
CA THR A 324 12.12 -5.89 11.73
C THR A 324 10.91 -6.81 11.75
N LEU A 325 10.88 -7.74 10.80
CA LEU A 325 9.92 -8.83 10.77
C LEU A 325 10.66 -10.15 10.67
N LYS A 326 10.13 -11.17 11.34
CA LYS A 326 10.53 -12.57 11.24
C LYS A 326 9.39 -13.39 10.67
N CYS A 327 9.70 -14.50 10.03
CA CYS A 327 8.68 -15.38 9.43
C CYS A 327 7.63 -15.89 10.44
N VAL A 328 7.98 -15.98 11.72
CA VAL A 328 7.07 -16.40 12.80
C VAL A 328 6.10 -15.29 13.23
N ASP A 329 6.41 -14.02 12.97
CA ASP A 329 5.58 -12.87 13.38
C ASP A 329 4.26 -12.83 12.60
N LEU A 330 4.27 -13.23 11.33
CA LEU A 330 3.10 -13.27 10.46
C LEU A 330 2.66 -14.71 10.14
N ALA A 331 3.13 -15.68 10.92
CA ALA A 331 2.78 -17.07 10.69
C ALA A 331 1.28 -17.35 10.94
N GLY A 332 0.71 -18.28 10.18
CA GLY A 332 -0.73 -18.64 10.26
C GLY A 332 -1.60 -17.96 9.20
N LEU A 333 -1.13 -16.91 8.53
CA LEU A 333 -1.89 -16.11 7.57
C LEU A 333 -1.92 -16.73 6.16
N LEU A 334 -2.42 -17.96 6.03
CA LEU A 334 -2.41 -18.70 4.77
C LEU A 334 -3.38 -18.18 3.71
N LEU A 335 -4.43 -17.48 4.12
CA LEU A 335 -5.44 -16.90 3.22
C LEU A 335 -5.24 -15.40 3.00
N LEU A 336 -4.12 -14.83 3.47
CA LEU A 336 -3.86 -13.40 3.35
C LEU A 336 -3.70 -13.00 1.87
N GLU A 337 -4.53 -12.06 1.43
CA GLU A 337 -4.57 -11.49 0.08
C GLU A 337 -3.90 -10.11 0.05
N HIS A 338 -4.04 -9.32 1.12
CA HIS A 338 -3.54 -7.96 1.19
C HIS A 338 -2.73 -7.71 2.46
N LEU A 339 -1.49 -7.27 2.31
CA LEU A 339 -0.58 -6.93 3.40
C LEU A 339 -0.13 -5.47 3.26
N ASP A 340 -0.48 -4.64 4.24
CA ASP A 340 -0.06 -3.24 4.31
C ASP A 340 0.88 -3.01 5.49
N LEU A 341 2.13 -2.69 5.18
CA LEU A 341 3.20 -2.39 6.12
C LEU A 341 3.79 -0.99 5.90
N ARG A 342 3.05 -0.10 5.24
CA ARG A 342 3.49 1.27 4.97
C ARG A 342 3.80 2.05 6.25
N GLN A 343 4.68 3.05 6.11
CA GLN A 343 4.96 3.98 7.21
C GLN A 343 5.38 3.27 8.50
N ASN A 344 6.32 2.33 8.38
CA ASN A 344 6.98 1.66 9.50
C ASN A 344 8.48 2.00 9.49
N ASN A 345 9.26 1.37 10.38
CA ASN A 345 10.69 1.58 10.51
C ASN A 345 11.52 0.39 9.99
N LEU A 346 10.99 -0.35 9.00
CA LEU A 346 11.70 -1.48 8.39
C LEU A 346 12.90 -0.99 7.59
N THR A 347 14.10 -1.53 7.87
CA THR A 347 15.34 -1.12 7.20
C THR A 347 15.76 -2.06 6.09
N PHE A 348 15.37 -3.33 6.16
CA PHE A 348 15.66 -4.33 5.13
C PHE A 348 14.53 -5.36 5.00
N LEU A 349 14.49 -6.06 3.86
CA LEU A 349 13.66 -7.22 3.64
C LEU A 349 14.53 -8.42 3.23
N SER A 350 14.26 -9.60 3.79
CA SER A 350 14.99 -10.83 3.52
C SER A 350 14.06 -12.05 3.43
N GLU A 351 14.57 -13.18 2.99
CA GLU A 351 13.83 -14.44 2.95
C GLU A 351 13.28 -14.89 4.32
N LEU A 352 13.93 -14.42 5.41
CA LEU A 352 13.52 -14.74 6.78
C LEU A 352 12.50 -13.75 7.35
N SER A 353 12.13 -12.71 6.61
CA SER A 353 11.19 -11.68 7.06
C SER A 353 9.74 -12.13 7.01
N PHE A 354 9.42 -13.11 6.16
CA PHE A 354 8.04 -13.49 5.88
C PHE A 354 7.82 -14.99 5.91
N PRO A 355 6.63 -15.47 6.35
CA PRO A 355 6.18 -16.82 6.10
C PRO A 355 5.73 -16.98 4.63
N PRO A 356 5.50 -18.22 4.15
CA PRO A 356 4.85 -18.43 2.87
C PRO A 356 3.44 -17.83 2.84
N PHE A 357 3.17 -17.03 1.82
CA PHE A 357 1.84 -16.43 1.58
C PHE A 357 1.25 -16.96 0.25
N PRO A 358 0.57 -18.11 0.26
CA PRO A 358 0.09 -18.76 -0.96
C PRO A 358 -1.08 -18.01 -1.65
N ALA A 359 -1.72 -17.07 -0.97
CA ALA A 359 -2.86 -16.31 -1.48
C ALA A 359 -2.56 -14.82 -1.71
N LEU A 360 -1.35 -14.34 -1.41
CA LEU A 360 -1.04 -12.91 -1.39
C LEU A 360 -1.14 -12.28 -2.80
N VAL A 361 -1.99 -11.28 -2.92
CA VAL A 361 -2.24 -10.51 -4.14
C VAL A 361 -1.50 -9.18 -4.11
N SER A 362 -1.51 -8.47 -2.96
CA SER A 362 -0.92 -7.15 -2.84
C SER A 362 -0.09 -7.01 -1.56
N ALA A 363 1.11 -6.44 -1.69
CA ALA A 363 1.95 -6.08 -0.57
C ALA A 363 2.48 -4.66 -0.73
N ASP A 364 2.36 -3.85 0.33
CA ASP A 364 2.81 -2.46 0.36
C ASP A 364 3.80 -2.22 1.51
N PHE A 365 5.04 -1.89 1.16
CA PHE A 365 6.13 -1.56 2.08
C PHE A 365 6.62 -0.12 1.91
N THR A 366 5.79 0.76 1.31
CA THR A 366 6.18 2.15 1.06
C THR A 366 6.37 2.94 2.35
N ASP A 367 7.12 4.04 2.27
CA ASP A 367 7.41 4.92 3.40
C ASP A 367 8.11 4.25 4.60
N ASN A 368 8.83 3.14 4.31
CA ASN A 368 9.78 2.54 5.24
C ASN A 368 11.21 3.02 4.90
N PRO A 369 12.12 3.14 5.90
CA PRO A 369 13.52 3.48 5.65
C PRO A 369 14.31 2.29 5.08
N LEU A 370 13.75 1.60 4.08
CA LEU A 370 14.39 0.45 3.44
C LEU A 370 15.65 0.89 2.71
N ASP A 371 16.78 0.30 3.06
CA ASP A 371 18.06 0.48 2.36
C ASP A 371 18.42 -0.69 1.46
N SER A 372 17.89 -1.89 1.74
CA SER A 372 18.22 -3.11 0.99
C SER A 372 17.09 -4.12 0.94
N ILE A 373 17.00 -4.82 -0.20
CA ILE A 373 16.20 -6.02 -0.40
C ILE A 373 17.16 -7.13 -0.80
N PHE A 374 17.22 -8.19 0.03
CA PHE A 374 18.11 -9.30 -0.21
C PHE A 374 17.59 -10.23 -1.32
N PRO A 375 18.47 -10.97 -2.01
CA PRO A 375 18.05 -12.01 -2.94
C PRO A 375 17.11 -13.03 -2.27
N SER A 376 16.22 -13.62 -3.06
CA SER A 376 15.24 -14.64 -2.61
C SER A 376 14.15 -14.15 -1.62
N THR A 377 14.13 -12.87 -1.26
CA THR A 377 13.10 -12.31 -0.36
C THR A 377 11.68 -12.63 -0.83
N PHE A 378 11.43 -12.54 -2.14
CA PHE A 378 10.10 -12.69 -2.71
C PHE A 378 9.79 -14.09 -3.28
N GLU A 379 10.68 -15.06 -3.12
CA GLU A 379 10.43 -16.43 -3.60
C GLU A 379 9.21 -17.07 -2.92
N ILE A 380 8.95 -16.68 -1.68
CA ILE A 380 7.80 -17.13 -0.88
C ILE A 380 6.51 -16.32 -1.16
N MET A 381 6.62 -15.23 -1.92
CA MET A 381 5.50 -14.35 -2.32
C MET A 381 5.19 -14.50 -3.82
N ASN A 382 5.31 -15.67 -4.38
CA ASN A 382 5.24 -15.93 -5.82
C ASN A 382 3.85 -15.73 -6.45
N THR A 383 2.81 -15.51 -5.65
CA THR A 383 1.44 -15.19 -6.06
C THR A 383 1.16 -13.71 -6.15
N THR A 384 2.04 -12.86 -5.59
CA THR A 384 1.84 -11.42 -5.52
C THR A 384 1.73 -10.80 -6.91
N ILE A 385 0.66 -10.02 -7.11
CA ILE A 385 0.35 -9.30 -8.35
C ILE A 385 0.79 -7.83 -8.26
N LYS A 386 0.60 -7.20 -7.10
CA LYS A 386 0.92 -5.79 -6.86
C LYS A 386 1.96 -5.68 -5.74
N LEU A 387 3.08 -5.04 -6.01
CA LEU A 387 4.14 -4.78 -5.03
C LEU A 387 4.56 -3.32 -5.04
N TYR A 388 4.59 -2.72 -3.85
CA TYR A 388 5.01 -1.35 -3.61
C TYR A 388 6.13 -1.34 -2.56
N VAL A 389 7.28 -0.74 -2.88
CA VAL A 389 8.46 -0.74 -1.99
C VAL A 389 9.21 0.59 -2.01
N GLY A 390 9.92 0.87 -0.94
CA GLY A 390 10.79 2.04 -0.81
C GLY A 390 10.14 3.18 -0.04
N GLY A 391 10.94 4.08 0.48
CA GLY A 391 10.49 5.11 1.39
C GLY A 391 11.13 6.47 1.18
N ALA A 392 10.73 7.43 2.00
CA ALA A 392 11.22 8.78 1.94
C ALA A 392 12.60 8.98 2.62
N ALA A 393 12.91 8.17 3.66
CA ALA A 393 14.04 8.43 4.55
C ALA A 393 15.37 7.81 4.08
N ALA A 394 15.35 6.55 3.63
CA ALA A 394 16.56 5.84 3.19
C ALA A 394 16.53 5.59 1.67
N LYS A 395 17.71 5.46 1.07
CA LYS A 395 17.85 5.16 -0.34
C LYS A 395 17.92 3.66 -0.55
N LEU A 396 16.93 3.12 -1.27
CA LEU A 396 16.83 1.71 -1.56
C LEU A 396 17.83 1.28 -2.63
N LYS A 397 18.71 0.36 -2.26
CA LYS A 397 19.70 -0.27 -3.15
C LYS A 397 19.23 -1.67 -3.54
N LEU A 398 18.92 -1.85 -4.81
CA LEU A 398 18.57 -3.16 -5.34
C LEU A 398 19.85 -3.93 -5.69
N GLN A 399 19.92 -5.16 -5.21
CA GLN A 399 20.96 -6.12 -5.58
C GLN A 399 20.51 -6.95 -6.79
N LYS A 400 21.46 -7.62 -7.44
CA LYS A 400 21.12 -8.63 -8.45
C LYS A 400 20.22 -9.70 -7.82
N ASN A 401 19.17 -10.10 -8.52
CA ASN A 401 18.22 -11.11 -8.07
C ASN A 401 17.33 -10.73 -6.87
N SER A 402 17.28 -9.46 -6.45
CA SER A 402 16.38 -9.03 -5.35
C SER A 402 14.89 -9.24 -5.67
N LEU A 403 14.51 -9.26 -6.95
CA LEU A 403 13.13 -9.42 -7.40
C LEU A 403 12.78 -10.87 -7.81
N LEU A 404 13.70 -11.83 -7.61
CA LEU A 404 13.41 -13.22 -7.90
C LEU A 404 12.23 -13.71 -7.06
N GLY A 405 11.34 -14.48 -7.71
CA GLY A 405 10.13 -15.02 -7.08
C GLY A 405 8.85 -14.33 -7.48
N LEU A 406 8.88 -13.06 -7.89
CA LEU A 406 7.71 -12.27 -8.29
C LEU A 406 7.18 -12.65 -9.69
N ARG A 407 6.95 -13.93 -9.94
CA ARG A 407 6.61 -14.44 -11.27
C ARG A 407 5.27 -13.95 -11.80
N ARG A 408 4.32 -13.61 -10.91
CA ARG A 408 2.98 -13.15 -11.23
C ARG A 408 2.80 -11.66 -11.08
N ALA A 409 3.85 -10.92 -10.67
CA ALA A 409 3.77 -9.49 -10.47
C ALA A 409 3.42 -8.77 -11.77
N GLU A 410 2.33 -8.02 -11.76
CA GLU A 410 1.84 -7.18 -12.85
C GLU A 410 2.15 -5.70 -12.60
N ILE A 411 2.12 -5.28 -11.33
CA ILE A 411 2.39 -3.90 -10.91
C ILE A 411 3.55 -3.89 -9.92
N LEU A 412 4.59 -3.12 -10.26
CA LEU A 412 5.75 -2.90 -9.39
C LEU A 412 6.07 -1.41 -9.31
N HIS A 413 5.90 -0.83 -8.12
CA HIS A 413 6.28 0.54 -7.84
C HIS A 413 7.42 0.57 -6.83
N MET A 414 8.50 1.27 -7.19
CA MET A 414 9.70 1.39 -6.36
C MET A 414 10.06 2.86 -6.17
N TYR A 415 10.25 3.25 -4.92
CA TYR A 415 10.49 4.65 -4.55
C TYR A 415 11.84 4.82 -3.86
N ASN A 416 12.40 6.02 -4.02
CA ASN A 416 13.66 6.46 -3.42
C ASN A 416 14.86 5.51 -3.70
N LEU A 417 14.93 5.03 -4.94
CA LEU A 417 16.00 4.16 -5.41
C LEU A 417 17.35 4.87 -5.47
N GLU A 418 18.43 4.12 -5.25
CA GLU A 418 19.80 4.53 -5.58
C GLU A 418 20.47 3.45 -6.42
N ILE A 419 20.43 3.60 -7.75
CA ILE A 419 20.97 2.65 -8.74
C ILE A 419 21.94 3.40 -9.63
N PRO A 420 23.26 3.20 -9.49
CA PRO A 420 24.25 3.86 -10.36
C PRO A 420 24.08 3.52 -11.83
N VAL A 421 23.84 2.24 -12.12
CA VAL A 421 23.57 1.73 -13.46
C VAL A 421 22.43 0.71 -13.39
N LEU A 422 21.35 0.94 -14.12
CA LEU A 422 20.28 -0.03 -14.25
C LEU A 422 20.69 -1.09 -15.29
N GLU A 423 21.11 -2.24 -14.79
CA GLU A 423 21.49 -3.42 -15.57
C GLU A 423 20.33 -4.42 -15.66
N ARG A 424 20.34 -5.28 -16.67
CA ARG A 424 19.35 -6.34 -16.89
C ARG A 424 19.00 -7.16 -15.62
N PHE A 425 20.04 -7.58 -14.88
CA PHE A 425 19.86 -8.49 -13.73
C PHE A 425 19.19 -7.85 -12.51
N ILE A 426 18.97 -6.54 -12.50
CA ILE A 426 18.27 -5.83 -11.42
C ILE A 426 16.76 -6.08 -11.52
N LEU A 427 16.21 -6.09 -12.74
CA LEU A 427 14.79 -6.32 -13.01
C LEU A 427 14.47 -7.77 -13.40
N GLN A 428 15.43 -8.68 -13.24
CA GLN A 428 15.20 -10.09 -13.49
C GLN A 428 14.25 -10.69 -12.44
N GLY A 429 13.30 -11.52 -12.86
CA GLY A 429 12.39 -12.24 -11.97
C GLY A 429 10.93 -11.81 -12.03
N VAL A 430 10.60 -10.80 -12.84
CA VAL A 430 9.24 -10.24 -12.98
C VAL A 430 8.68 -10.35 -14.41
N PRO A 431 8.58 -11.55 -14.99
CA PRO A 431 8.26 -11.74 -16.42
C PRO A 431 6.83 -11.33 -16.80
N SER A 432 5.92 -11.27 -15.83
CA SER A 432 4.50 -10.91 -16.04
C SER A 432 4.24 -9.41 -15.93
N LEU A 433 5.28 -8.60 -15.64
CA LEU A 433 5.12 -7.19 -15.33
C LEU A 433 4.48 -6.41 -16.48
N THR A 434 3.42 -5.67 -16.15
CA THR A 434 2.67 -4.80 -17.07
C THR A 434 2.89 -3.32 -16.75
N HIS A 435 3.07 -2.96 -15.50
CA HIS A 435 3.27 -1.58 -15.05
C HIS A 435 4.51 -1.50 -14.14
N LEU A 436 5.50 -0.73 -14.57
CA LEU A 436 6.71 -0.44 -13.80
C LEU A 436 6.81 1.05 -13.52
N LYS A 437 6.84 1.41 -12.24
CA LYS A 437 7.10 2.78 -11.78
C LYS A 437 8.34 2.80 -10.90
N MET A 438 9.32 3.62 -11.26
CA MET A 438 10.54 3.82 -10.49
C MET A 438 10.69 5.31 -10.17
N ARG A 439 11.19 5.62 -8.97
CA ARG A 439 11.52 6.97 -8.49
C ARG A 439 12.81 6.93 -7.70
N GLY A 440 13.61 7.97 -7.81
CA GLY A 440 14.85 8.10 -7.04
C GLY A 440 16.03 8.50 -7.90
N ILE A 441 17.21 7.93 -7.66
CA ILE A 441 18.45 8.23 -8.39
C ILE A 441 18.86 7.01 -9.20
N VAL A 442 18.61 7.05 -10.52
CA VAL A 442 19.08 6.06 -11.49
C VAL A 442 19.99 6.78 -12.48
N SER A 443 21.31 6.78 -12.24
CA SER A 443 22.21 7.67 -12.99
C SER A 443 22.31 7.31 -14.46
N SER A 444 22.27 6.02 -14.80
CA SER A 444 22.29 5.55 -16.19
C SER A 444 21.52 4.26 -16.39
N ILE A 445 21.03 4.04 -17.60
CA ILE A 445 20.35 2.81 -18.03
C ILE A 445 21.22 2.14 -19.10
N ASP A 446 21.58 0.88 -18.85
CA ASP A 446 22.40 0.09 -19.75
C ASP A 446 21.58 -0.50 -20.92
N PHE A 447 22.28 -1.06 -21.91
CA PHE A 447 21.61 -1.78 -22.98
C PHE A 447 20.87 -3.00 -22.38
N ASP A 448 19.79 -3.44 -23.01
CA ASP A 448 18.97 -4.59 -22.61
C ASP A 448 18.44 -4.59 -21.16
N ALA A 449 18.46 -3.45 -20.46
CA ALA A 449 18.00 -3.34 -19.06
C ALA A 449 16.58 -3.87 -18.84
N PHE A 450 15.72 -3.77 -19.84
CA PHE A 450 14.30 -4.19 -19.76
C PHE A 450 13.97 -5.41 -20.63
N VAL A 451 14.96 -6.13 -21.15
CA VAL A 451 14.74 -7.21 -22.15
C VAL A 451 13.85 -8.34 -21.63
N ASP A 452 13.85 -8.59 -20.30
CA ASP A 452 13.05 -9.63 -19.68
C ASP A 452 11.58 -9.20 -19.43
N LEU A 453 11.22 -7.93 -19.76
CA LEU A 453 9.90 -7.33 -19.49
C LEU A 453 9.03 -7.25 -20.76
N ALA A 454 8.93 -8.35 -21.50
CA ALA A 454 8.20 -8.40 -22.79
C ALA A 454 6.69 -8.08 -22.69
N ASN A 455 6.11 -8.16 -21.49
CA ASN A 455 4.70 -7.89 -21.25
C ASN A 455 4.41 -6.45 -20.79
N LEU A 456 5.45 -5.63 -20.61
CA LEU A 456 5.31 -4.28 -20.07
C LEU A 456 4.46 -3.39 -20.99
N LEU A 457 3.44 -2.75 -20.41
CA LEU A 457 2.52 -1.83 -21.08
C LEU A 457 2.83 -0.36 -20.75
N ASP A 458 3.18 -0.10 -19.49
CA ASP A 458 3.50 1.24 -18.96
C ASP A 458 4.85 1.23 -18.25
N LEU A 459 5.76 2.10 -18.70
CA LEU A 459 7.06 2.32 -18.10
C LEU A 459 7.16 3.78 -17.62
N ASP A 460 7.13 3.98 -16.30
CA ASP A 460 7.26 5.29 -15.68
C ASP A 460 8.60 5.40 -14.93
N LEU A 461 9.53 6.12 -15.54
CA LEU A 461 10.86 6.47 -15.01
C LEU A 461 10.98 7.97 -14.76
N SER A 462 9.88 8.66 -14.51
CA SER A 462 9.92 10.09 -14.21
C SER A 462 10.57 10.36 -12.85
N ASN A 463 11.20 11.53 -12.69
CA ASN A 463 11.88 11.92 -11.44
C ASN A 463 12.94 10.91 -10.96
N CYS A 464 13.73 10.35 -11.88
CA CYS A 464 14.78 9.37 -11.59
C CYS A 464 16.20 9.94 -11.73
N HIS A 465 16.37 11.22 -12.01
CA HIS A 465 17.69 11.86 -12.23
C HIS A 465 18.55 11.16 -13.27
N ILE A 466 17.94 10.55 -14.30
CA ILE A 466 18.65 9.82 -15.34
C ILE A 466 19.41 10.80 -16.23
N GLN A 467 20.73 10.59 -16.37
CA GLN A 467 21.59 11.41 -17.21
C GLN A 467 21.89 10.75 -18.55
N ARG A 468 22.04 9.43 -18.57
CA ARG A 468 22.44 8.67 -19.75
C ARG A 468 21.56 7.42 -19.91
N ILE A 469 21.28 7.09 -21.16
CA ILE A 469 20.57 5.88 -21.55
C ILE A 469 21.23 5.28 -22.79
N SER A 470 21.42 3.98 -22.80
CA SER A 470 21.97 3.27 -23.95
C SER A 470 20.98 3.24 -25.11
N MET A 471 21.46 3.19 -26.35
CA MET A 471 20.61 3.23 -27.54
C MET A 471 19.61 2.05 -27.62
N ASP A 472 20.00 0.89 -27.09
CA ASP A 472 19.20 -0.34 -27.10
C ASP A 472 18.56 -0.63 -25.74
N ALA A 473 18.50 0.36 -24.82
CA ALA A 473 17.97 0.17 -23.47
C ALA A 473 16.52 -0.36 -23.46
N PHE A 474 15.70 0.03 -24.42
CA PHE A 474 14.31 -0.41 -24.55
C PHE A 474 14.12 -1.62 -25.49
N TYR A 475 15.20 -2.33 -25.78
CA TYR A 475 15.11 -3.58 -26.53
C TYR A 475 14.27 -4.61 -25.74
N GLY A 476 13.37 -5.30 -26.44
CA GLY A 476 12.48 -6.29 -25.81
C GLY A 476 11.11 -5.76 -25.36
N LEU A 477 10.93 -4.42 -25.25
CA LEU A 477 9.66 -3.81 -24.86
C LEU A 477 8.66 -3.75 -26.04
N GLU A 478 8.23 -4.91 -26.52
CA GLU A 478 7.36 -4.99 -27.71
C GLU A 478 5.94 -4.46 -27.49
N LYS A 479 5.38 -4.64 -26.27
CA LYS A 479 4.00 -4.30 -25.92
C LYS A 479 3.84 -2.94 -25.29
N VAL A 480 4.95 -2.25 -24.97
CA VAL A 480 4.90 -0.97 -24.26
C VAL A 480 4.08 0.07 -25.03
N GLY A 481 3.08 0.61 -24.35
CA GLY A 481 2.20 1.66 -24.87
C GLY A 481 2.60 3.06 -24.44
N ARG A 482 3.16 3.22 -23.23
CA ARG A 482 3.58 4.49 -22.65
C ARG A 482 4.98 4.39 -22.06
N ILE A 483 5.82 5.38 -22.37
CA ILE A 483 7.12 5.55 -21.75
C ILE A 483 7.22 6.98 -21.22
N ASP A 484 7.35 7.11 -19.90
CA ASP A 484 7.52 8.39 -19.22
C ASP A 484 8.93 8.55 -18.69
N LEU A 485 9.65 9.52 -19.24
CA LEU A 485 11.00 9.92 -18.86
C LEU A 485 11.03 11.38 -18.39
N SER A 486 9.89 11.91 -17.92
CA SER A 486 9.79 13.30 -17.49
C SER A 486 10.64 13.60 -16.24
N ASN A 487 11.04 14.85 -16.09
CA ASN A 487 11.76 15.35 -14.92
C ASN A 487 13.05 14.55 -14.63
N ASN A 488 13.82 14.26 -15.69
CA ASN A 488 15.14 13.66 -15.61
C ASN A 488 16.22 14.65 -16.04
N ASP A 489 17.47 14.20 -16.07
CA ASP A 489 18.62 15.04 -16.38
C ASP A 489 19.19 14.80 -17.80
N PHE A 490 18.35 14.34 -18.75
CA PHE A 490 18.78 14.07 -20.11
C PHE A 490 19.21 15.34 -20.84
N GLU A 491 20.47 15.39 -21.29
CA GLU A 491 20.96 16.45 -22.19
C GLU A 491 20.77 16.08 -23.68
N ALA A 492 20.74 14.79 -23.98
CA ALA A 492 20.52 14.26 -25.31
C ALA A 492 19.83 12.88 -25.27
N ILE A 493 19.05 12.58 -26.30
CA ILE A 493 18.46 11.25 -26.53
C ILE A 493 19.32 10.52 -27.59
N PRO A 494 19.75 9.26 -27.33
CA PRO A 494 20.50 8.50 -28.33
C PRO A 494 19.71 8.28 -29.61
N PRO A 495 20.33 8.29 -30.78
CA PRO A 495 19.70 7.90 -32.03
C PRO A 495 19.20 6.44 -31.94
N GLY A 496 17.97 6.17 -32.37
CA GLY A 496 17.43 4.81 -32.40
C GLY A 496 16.81 4.30 -31.10
N LEU A 497 16.85 5.05 -30.00
CA LEU A 497 16.24 4.66 -28.73
C LEU A 497 14.75 4.31 -28.88
N PHE A 498 14.02 5.09 -29.64
CA PHE A 498 12.60 4.86 -29.94
C PHE A 498 12.43 4.46 -31.40
N THR A 499 11.98 3.23 -31.64
CA THR A 499 11.74 2.73 -33.00
C THR A 499 10.41 1.98 -33.08
N ALA A 500 9.62 2.25 -34.10
CA ALA A 500 8.37 1.55 -34.34
C ALA A 500 8.52 0.04 -34.62
N GLN A 501 9.73 -0.41 -34.88
CA GLN A 501 10.03 -1.84 -35.10
C GLN A 501 10.19 -2.60 -33.79
N GLN A 502 10.81 -1.99 -32.79
CA GLN A 502 11.02 -2.59 -31.47
C GLN A 502 9.79 -2.38 -30.57
N GLN A 503 9.34 -1.11 -30.41
CA GLN A 503 8.19 -0.76 -29.59
C GLN A 503 6.93 -0.70 -30.49
N LYS A 504 6.36 -1.86 -30.78
CA LYS A 504 5.27 -2.02 -31.76
C LYS A 504 3.97 -1.34 -31.34
N GLU A 505 3.70 -1.25 -30.05
CA GLU A 505 2.44 -0.72 -29.48
C GLU A 505 2.58 0.70 -28.89
N LEU A 506 3.76 1.33 -29.02
CA LEU A 506 4.04 2.62 -28.40
C LEU A 506 3.12 3.72 -28.90
N ARG A 507 2.39 4.35 -27.97
CA ARG A 507 1.41 5.42 -28.20
C ARG A 507 1.84 6.75 -27.62
N GLU A 508 2.53 6.72 -26.49
CA GLU A 508 2.88 7.92 -25.76
C GLU A 508 4.35 7.93 -25.34
N ILE A 509 5.02 9.08 -25.56
CA ILE A 509 6.39 9.35 -25.13
C ILE A 509 6.40 10.68 -24.37
N ILE A 510 6.84 10.67 -23.11
CA ILE A 510 6.90 11.86 -22.26
C ILE A 510 8.37 12.16 -21.93
N LEU A 511 8.85 13.32 -22.38
CA LEU A 511 10.21 13.83 -22.18
C LEU A 511 10.20 15.23 -21.54
N THR A 512 9.08 15.58 -20.90
CA THR A 512 8.87 16.87 -20.23
C THR A 512 9.91 17.11 -19.13
N GLY A 513 10.34 18.34 -18.91
CA GLY A 513 11.15 18.72 -17.74
C GLY A 513 12.56 18.11 -17.74
N ASN A 514 13.18 17.95 -18.92
CA ASN A 514 14.57 17.50 -19.07
C ASN A 514 15.51 18.66 -19.46
N LYS A 515 16.78 18.36 -19.74
CA LYS A 515 17.79 19.32 -20.19
C LYS A 515 18.06 19.24 -21.71
N LEU A 516 17.08 18.75 -22.47
CA LEU A 516 17.20 18.53 -23.91
C LEU A 516 17.27 19.84 -24.67
N THR A 517 18.33 20.03 -25.47
CA THR A 517 18.47 21.18 -26.37
C THR A 517 18.07 20.86 -27.80
N SER A 518 18.13 19.58 -28.19
CA SER A 518 17.80 19.09 -29.53
C SER A 518 17.38 17.63 -29.48
N LEU A 519 16.72 17.14 -30.54
CA LEU A 519 16.41 15.72 -30.75
C LEU A 519 17.22 15.20 -31.95
N PRO A 520 17.53 13.89 -31.99
CA PRO A 520 18.11 13.25 -33.17
C PRO A 520 17.32 13.56 -34.45
N LEU A 521 17.99 13.77 -35.56
CA LEU A 521 17.32 14.15 -36.84
C LEU A 521 16.33 13.11 -37.33
N ASP A 522 16.59 11.86 -37.00
CA ASP A 522 15.75 10.70 -37.37
C ASP A 522 14.69 10.33 -36.32
N PHE A 523 14.63 11.01 -35.20
CA PHE A 523 13.70 10.71 -34.09
C PHE A 523 12.25 10.47 -34.59
N PHE A 524 11.64 11.44 -35.25
CA PHE A 524 10.27 11.31 -35.77
C PHE A 524 10.13 10.34 -36.95
N ARG A 525 11.23 10.07 -37.65
CA ARG A 525 11.26 9.11 -38.76
C ARG A 525 11.23 7.67 -38.21
N ASN A 526 11.99 7.39 -37.18
CA ASN A 526 12.10 6.07 -36.57
C ASN A 526 10.80 5.62 -35.89
N LEU A 527 9.92 6.56 -35.54
CA LEU A 527 8.59 6.26 -35.00
C LEU A 527 7.57 5.83 -36.07
N ARG A 528 7.97 5.71 -37.34
CA ARG A 528 7.09 5.29 -38.44
C ARG A 528 7.37 3.86 -38.84
N LEU A 529 6.29 3.10 -39.03
CA LEU A 529 6.34 1.77 -39.64
C LEU A 529 6.71 1.88 -41.14
N PRO A 530 7.10 0.79 -41.80
CA PRO A 530 7.41 0.76 -43.24
C PRO A 530 6.28 1.29 -44.14
N ASN A 531 5.04 1.13 -43.72
CA ASN A 531 3.82 1.65 -44.41
C ASN A 531 3.61 3.17 -44.18
N LYS A 532 4.57 3.89 -43.54
CA LYS A 532 4.53 5.31 -43.17
C LYS A 532 3.51 5.68 -42.11
N GLN A 533 2.81 4.71 -41.54
CA GLN A 533 1.92 4.92 -40.39
C GLN A 533 2.74 4.96 -39.08
N THR A 534 2.18 5.55 -38.04
CA THR A 534 2.72 5.52 -36.68
C THR A 534 1.59 5.24 -35.71
N ARG A 535 1.86 4.46 -34.68
CA ARG A 535 0.93 4.26 -33.57
C ARG A 535 1.07 5.33 -32.49
N VAL A 536 2.20 6.01 -32.47
CA VAL A 536 2.43 7.12 -31.53
C VAL A 536 1.41 8.21 -31.79
N GLN A 537 0.73 8.63 -30.71
CA GLN A 537 -0.35 9.62 -30.74
C GLN A 537 0.06 10.91 -30.03
N ASN A 538 0.87 10.80 -28.96
CA ASN A 538 1.24 11.91 -28.10
C ASN A 538 2.74 11.87 -27.76
N ILE A 539 3.42 13.01 -27.97
CA ILE A 539 4.81 13.21 -27.54
C ILE A 539 4.85 14.52 -26.76
N ARG A 540 5.20 14.45 -25.49
CA ARG A 540 5.39 15.61 -24.64
C ARG A 540 6.84 16.03 -24.59
N LEU A 541 7.12 17.29 -24.91
CA LEU A 541 8.45 17.88 -25.05
C LEU A 541 8.56 19.25 -24.33
N ASP A 542 7.56 19.61 -23.55
CA ASP A 542 7.51 20.85 -22.77
C ASP A 542 8.63 20.89 -21.72
N ASP A 543 8.88 22.06 -21.17
CA ASP A 543 9.85 22.33 -20.09
C ASP A 543 11.27 21.79 -20.34
N ASN A 544 11.73 21.86 -21.60
CA ASN A 544 13.10 21.61 -21.99
C ASN A 544 13.74 22.87 -22.56
N PRO A 545 15.07 23.08 -22.41
CA PRO A 545 15.77 24.28 -22.90
C PRO A 545 16.07 24.20 -24.40
N TRP A 546 15.05 24.08 -25.25
CA TRP A 546 15.20 23.88 -26.70
C TRP A 546 16.03 24.96 -27.39
N ASP A 547 17.08 24.57 -28.11
CA ASP A 547 17.79 25.42 -29.04
C ASP A 547 17.10 25.41 -30.40
N CYS A 548 16.26 26.41 -30.63
CA CYS A 548 15.43 26.49 -31.83
C CYS A 548 16.28 26.75 -33.08
N ALA A 549 16.48 25.71 -33.87
CA ALA A 549 17.26 25.72 -35.09
C ALA A 549 16.47 25.15 -36.28
N CYS A 550 17.03 25.33 -37.49
CA CYS A 550 16.40 24.81 -38.72
C CYS A 550 16.29 23.28 -38.78
N THR A 551 17.03 22.56 -37.98
CA THR A 551 16.94 21.09 -37.81
C THR A 551 15.55 20.66 -37.31
N MET A 552 14.88 21.50 -36.51
CA MET A 552 13.54 21.21 -36.00
C MET A 552 12.43 21.21 -37.06
N VAL A 553 12.72 21.55 -38.31
CA VAL A 553 11.78 21.36 -39.44
C VAL A 553 11.38 19.88 -39.64
N THR A 554 12.20 18.95 -39.15
CA THR A 554 11.92 17.51 -39.15
C THR A 554 10.86 17.09 -38.14
N TRP A 555 10.55 17.95 -37.15
CA TRP A 555 9.56 17.64 -36.10
C TRP A 555 8.15 17.52 -36.68
N ASN A 556 7.45 16.48 -36.22
CA ASN A 556 6.07 16.25 -36.66
C ASN A 556 5.05 16.96 -35.74
N PRO A 557 4.41 18.04 -36.22
CA PRO A 557 3.49 18.80 -35.37
C PRO A 557 2.24 18.05 -34.96
N ASN A 558 1.90 16.94 -35.61
CA ASN A 558 0.70 16.15 -35.29
C ASN A 558 0.96 15.15 -34.16
N LEU A 559 2.20 14.84 -33.86
CA LEU A 559 2.57 13.90 -32.80
C LEU A 559 2.94 14.63 -31.49
N VAL A 560 3.41 15.88 -31.59
CA VAL A 560 3.85 16.66 -30.42
C VAL A 560 2.66 17.38 -29.80
N ASN A 561 2.52 17.26 -28.49
CA ASN A 561 1.51 18.01 -27.74
C ASN A 561 1.77 19.51 -27.87
N ARG A 562 0.70 20.27 -28.17
CA ARG A 562 0.80 21.71 -28.48
C ARG A 562 -0.27 22.52 -27.74
N ASN A 563 -0.81 22.01 -26.67
CA ASN A 563 -1.69 22.76 -25.81
C ASN A 563 -0.95 23.98 -25.26
N LYS A 564 -1.68 25.02 -24.86
CA LYS A 564 -1.09 26.31 -24.44
C LYS A 564 -0.03 26.13 -23.33
N GLU A 565 -0.22 25.21 -22.45
CA GLU A 565 0.64 24.96 -21.29
C GLU A 565 1.76 23.95 -21.59
N THR A 566 1.48 22.94 -22.43
CA THR A 566 2.39 21.81 -22.72
C THR A 566 3.08 21.91 -24.06
N ALA A 567 3.02 23.06 -24.76
CA ALA A 567 3.72 23.26 -26.02
C ALA A 567 5.23 23.51 -25.77
N PRO A 568 6.13 22.81 -26.48
CA PRO A 568 7.56 23.05 -26.35
C PRO A 568 7.93 24.46 -26.76
N ARG A 569 8.78 25.14 -25.96
CA ARG A 569 9.19 26.53 -26.14
C ARG A 569 10.69 26.65 -26.39
N CYS A 570 11.07 27.65 -27.18
CA CYS A 570 12.48 27.99 -27.44
C CYS A 570 13.12 28.62 -26.19
N SER A 571 14.30 28.13 -25.80
CA SER A 571 15.17 28.77 -24.82
C SER A 571 16.20 29.66 -25.54
N THR A 572 16.77 29.14 -26.62
CA THR A 572 17.73 29.84 -27.49
C THR A 572 17.26 29.81 -28.95
N PRO A 573 17.69 30.73 -29.79
CA PRO A 573 18.41 31.99 -29.51
C PRO A 573 17.54 33.02 -28.76
N LYS A 574 18.13 33.97 -28.04
CA LYS A 574 17.43 34.98 -27.20
C LYS A 574 16.25 35.67 -27.89
N ARG A 575 16.34 35.95 -29.22
CA ARG A 575 15.27 36.55 -30.01
C ARG A 575 13.99 35.71 -30.13
N LEU A 576 14.09 34.39 -29.88
CA LEU A 576 12.96 33.44 -29.95
C LEU A 576 12.59 32.89 -28.57
N GLN A 577 13.20 33.40 -27.51
CA GLN A 577 12.97 32.93 -26.15
C GLN A 577 11.46 32.97 -25.82
N ASN A 578 10.97 31.89 -25.24
CA ASN A 578 9.54 31.65 -24.89
C ASN A 578 8.59 31.52 -26.09
N TRP A 579 9.07 31.60 -27.34
CA TRP A 579 8.22 31.30 -28.48
C TRP A 579 7.98 29.78 -28.57
N GLY A 580 6.73 29.37 -28.86
CA GLY A 580 6.47 27.98 -29.19
C GLY A 580 7.30 27.53 -30.40
N VAL A 581 7.95 26.37 -30.33
CA VAL A 581 8.83 25.85 -31.39
C VAL A 581 8.16 25.90 -32.77
N PHE A 582 6.94 25.40 -32.88
CA PHE A 582 6.20 25.37 -34.15
C PHE A 582 5.76 26.78 -34.63
N TYR A 583 5.58 27.72 -33.73
CA TYR A 583 5.31 29.10 -34.08
C TYR A 583 6.58 29.76 -34.65
N ALA A 584 7.73 29.56 -34.01
CA ALA A 584 9.03 30.05 -34.47
C ALA A 584 9.37 29.53 -35.87
N LEU A 585 9.11 28.26 -36.15
CA LEU A 585 9.30 27.65 -37.47
C LEU A 585 8.38 28.25 -38.56
N ARG A 586 7.11 28.53 -38.25
CA ARG A 586 6.11 29.01 -39.23
C ARG A 586 6.21 30.50 -39.54
N LYS A 587 6.45 31.31 -38.55
CA LYS A 587 6.47 32.80 -38.68
C LYS A 587 7.81 33.35 -39.20
N GLY A 588 8.72 32.48 -39.65
CA GLY A 588 9.99 32.92 -40.20
C GLY A 588 11.01 33.41 -39.16
N GLY A 589 10.72 33.17 -37.86
CA GLY A 589 11.67 33.51 -36.77
C GLY A 589 13.03 32.85 -36.93
N LEU A 590 13.11 31.70 -37.55
CA LEU A 590 14.33 30.94 -37.79
C LEU A 590 14.95 31.18 -39.17
N GLN A 591 14.48 32.07 -40.02
CA GLN A 591 15.03 32.41 -41.34
C GLN A 591 15.74 31.24 -42.03
N CYS A 592 15.15 30.05 -42.03
CA CYS A 592 15.72 28.88 -42.67
C CYS A 592 15.74 29.10 -44.18
N ARG A 593 16.88 29.65 -44.73
CA ARG A 593 17.07 29.96 -46.14
C ARG A 593 17.31 28.66 -46.92
N GLY A 594 16.44 28.35 -47.84
CA GLY A 594 16.54 27.25 -48.80
C GLY A 594 15.17 26.60 -49.09
N PRO A 595 14.95 26.07 -50.29
CA PRO A 595 13.68 25.38 -50.56
C PRO A 595 13.58 24.17 -49.63
N LYS A 596 12.55 24.19 -48.78
CA LYS A 596 12.26 23.19 -47.74
C LYS A 596 12.37 21.72 -48.19
N LYS A 597 12.24 21.46 -49.48
CA LYS A 597 12.40 20.14 -50.11
C LYS A 597 13.85 19.75 -50.43
N ARG A 598 14.80 20.71 -50.63
CA ARG A 598 16.21 20.40 -50.99
C ARG A 598 17.06 20.03 -49.77
N TYR A 599 16.81 20.64 -48.62
CA TYR A 599 17.59 20.36 -47.42
C TYR A 599 17.32 18.94 -46.90
N ILE A 600 16.05 18.56 -46.85
CA ILE A 600 15.63 17.20 -46.44
C ILE A 600 16.14 16.15 -47.46
N ARG A 601 16.10 16.43 -48.75
CA ARG A 601 16.60 15.51 -49.78
C ARG A 601 18.14 15.36 -49.74
N LYS A 602 18.90 16.38 -49.39
CA LYS A 602 20.39 16.30 -49.32
C LYS A 602 20.84 15.44 -48.13
N PHE A 603 20.19 15.56 -46.98
CA PHE A 603 20.47 14.73 -45.82
C PHE A 603 20.01 13.26 -45.99
N LEU A 604 18.93 13.02 -46.70
CA LEU A 604 18.45 11.66 -46.99
C LEU A 604 19.24 10.97 -48.11
N LYS A 605 19.87 11.72 -49.03
CA LYS A 605 20.71 11.15 -50.09
C LYS A 605 22.10 10.74 -49.62
N THR A 606 22.66 11.39 -48.61
CA THR A 606 23.98 11.01 -48.10
C THR A 606 23.99 9.67 -47.36
N ARG A 607 22.86 9.22 -46.82
CA ARG A 607 22.80 7.90 -46.18
C ARG A 607 22.43 6.74 -47.13
N SER A 608 21.81 7.00 -48.28
CA SER A 608 21.54 5.94 -49.28
C SER A 608 22.77 5.60 -50.15
N PHE A 609 23.87 6.34 -50.04
CA PHE A 609 25.13 6.03 -50.75
C PHE A 609 26.08 5.17 -49.91
N ASP A 610 25.88 5.13 -48.58
CA ASP A 610 26.74 4.30 -47.70
C ASP A 610 26.18 2.87 -47.51
N GLU A 611 24.90 2.63 -47.83
CA GLU A 611 24.30 1.29 -47.74
C GLU A 611 24.53 0.42 -48.98
N ASP A 612 24.82 1.02 -50.16
CA ASP A 612 25.06 0.27 -51.42
C ASP A 612 26.55 -0.15 -51.62
N ASN A 613 27.48 0.26 -50.76
CA ASN A 613 28.89 -0.09 -50.87
C ASN A 613 29.39 -1.14 -49.87
N ASN A 614 28.52 -1.78 -49.09
CA ASN A 614 28.91 -2.84 -48.16
C ASN A 614 28.34 -4.22 -48.52
N ILE A 615 27.93 -4.45 -49.79
CA ILE A 615 27.64 -5.80 -50.31
C ILE A 615 28.51 -6.00 -51.55
N SER A 616 29.77 -6.38 -51.34
CA SER A 616 30.60 -7.16 -52.26
C SER A 616 31.68 -7.87 -51.46
#